data_c51f270b147c62ab0b96f2154b92b0ad
#
_entry.id   c51f270b147c62ab0b96f2154b92b0ad
#
_cell.length_a   1.000
_cell.length_b   1.000
_cell.length_c   1.000
_cell.angle_alpha   90.00
_cell.angle_beta   90.00
_cell.angle_gamma   90.00
#
_symmetry.space_group_name_H-M   'P 1'
#
loop_
_entity.id
_entity.type
_entity.pdbx_description
1 polymer ?
#
loop_
_entity_poly.entity_id
_entity_poly.type
_entity_poly.pdbx_seq_one_letter_code
_entity_poly.pdbx_strand_id
1 'polypeptide(L)'
;MSPLWRLVHAALLLATALLALPAAAATDCVIDAVAAAGFGAYDGMQNDGAMTTITGRCTNTPPPGTGPTIFPVISLSPGLAASYAPRQMTSGASRLNYNLFTTAARTVVWGNGSGSTATVPAYLAAFALSGNQTLAFNNPNLTIYGRIPPNQTAATGLYADTITVTLTF
;
A
#
# COMPACT_ATOMS: atom_id res chain seq x y z
N MET A 1 -1.40 15.26 88.42
CA MET A 1 -0.88 16.21 87.43
C MET A 1 -0.60 15.47 86.15
N SER A 2 -1.44 15.57 85.14
CA SER A 2 -1.40 14.82 83.91
C SER A 2 -0.75 15.64 82.80
N PRO A 3 0.13 15.10 81.97
CA PRO A 3 0.51 15.76 80.77
C PRO A 3 -0.34 15.21 79.61
N LEU A 4 -0.88 16.11 78.86
CA LEU A 4 -1.65 15.97 77.66
C LEU A 4 -0.84 15.34 76.54
N TRP A 5 -1.30 14.20 76.05
CA TRP A 5 -0.75 13.52 74.90
C TRP A 5 -1.38 14.10 73.64
N ARG A 6 -0.62 14.92 72.94
CA ARG A 6 -1.00 15.41 71.58
C ARG A 6 -0.72 14.32 70.58
N LEU A 7 -1.76 13.69 70.09
CA LEU A 7 -1.69 12.82 68.88
C LEU A 7 -1.57 13.74 67.64
N VAL A 8 -0.37 13.78 67.07
CA VAL A 8 -0.13 14.35 65.75
C VAL A 8 -0.49 13.33 64.67
N HIS A 9 -1.63 13.50 64.05
CA HIS A 9 -1.98 12.71 62.86
C HIS A 9 -1.23 13.28 61.67
N ALA A 10 -0.15 12.59 61.26
CA ALA A 10 0.49 12.86 59.99
C ALA A 10 -0.37 12.25 58.88
N ALA A 11 -1.15 13.07 58.19
CA ALA A 11 -1.83 12.65 56.98
C ALA A 11 -0.79 12.49 55.86
N LEU A 12 -0.44 11.24 55.52
CA LEU A 12 0.39 10.91 54.37
C LEU A 12 -0.45 11.03 53.11
N LEU A 13 -0.35 12.18 52.44
CA LEU A 13 -0.93 12.39 51.13
C LEU A 13 -0.09 11.59 50.10
N LEU A 14 -0.57 10.41 49.75
CA LEU A 14 -0.03 9.64 48.65
C LEU A 14 -0.47 10.30 47.35
N ALA A 15 0.36 11.21 46.81
CA ALA A 15 0.17 11.77 45.48
C ALA A 15 0.45 10.66 44.46
N THR A 16 -0.58 9.99 43.96
CA THR A 16 -0.48 9.11 42.78
C THR A 16 -0.23 10.01 41.56
N ALA A 17 1.04 10.16 41.20
CA ALA A 17 1.41 10.75 39.92
C ALA A 17 0.94 9.75 38.82
N LEU A 18 -0.18 10.10 38.16
CA LEU A 18 -0.60 9.43 36.94
C LEU A 18 0.46 9.77 35.89
N LEU A 19 1.38 8.84 35.67
CA LEU A 19 2.31 8.90 34.56
C LEU A 19 1.47 8.77 33.28
N ALA A 20 1.13 9.90 32.64
CA ALA A 20 0.58 9.92 31.32
C ALA A 20 1.65 9.33 30.38
N LEU A 21 1.45 8.09 29.96
CA LEU A 21 2.27 7.50 28.91
C LEU A 21 2.12 8.38 27.66
N PRO A 22 3.22 8.80 27.02
CA PRO A 22 3.13 9.55 25.78
C PRO A 22 2.34 8.70 24.78
N ALA A 23 1.29 9.29 24.20
CA ALA A 23 0.58 8.66 23.11
C ALA A 23 1.60 8.44 21.98
N ALA A 24 1.79 7.18 21.58
CA ALA A 24 2.65 6.86 20.46
C ALA A 24 2.06 7.48 19.18
N ALA A 25 2.91 8.09 18.37
CA ALA A 25 2.52 8.53 17.05
C ALA A 25 2.08 7.29 16.24
N ALA A 26 0.83 7.29 15.79
CA ALA A 26 0.30 6.24 14.93
C ALA A 26 0.11 6.81 13.53
N THR A 27 0.69 6.12 12.54
CA THR A 27 0.43 6.39 11.13
C THR A 27 -0.30 5.20 10.56
N ASP A 28 -1.40 5.47 9.88
CA ASP A 28 -2.21 4.47 9.19
C ASP A 28 -2.31 4.86 7.72
N CYS A 29 -2.07 3.89 6.83
CA CYS A 29 -2.15 4.09 5.40
C CYS A 29 -3.11 3.07 4.78
N VAL A 30 -3.96 3.53 3.90
CA VAL A 30 -4.97 2.70 3.24
C VAL A 30 -4.98 2.91 1.74
N ILE A 31 -5.28 1.83 1.00
CA ILE A 31 -5.62 1.89 -0.41
C ILE A 31 -7.13 2.17 -0.49
N ASP A 32 -7.52 3.27 -1.12
CA ASP A 32 -8.93 3.66 -1.26
C ASP A 32 -9.60 2.93 -2.42
N ALA A 33 -8.91 2.83 -3.55
CA ALA A 33 -9.42 2.15 -4.72
C ALA A 33 -8.31 1.64 -5.65
N VAL A 34 -8.61 0.50 -6.28
CA VAL A 34 -7.88 -0.04 -7.43
C VAL A 34 -8.95 -0.50 -8.43
N ALA A 35 -9.08 0.19 -9.55
CA ALA A 35 -9.99 -0.24 -10.60
C ALA A 35 -9.40 -1.45 -11.36
N ALA A 36 -10.26 -2.30 -11.91
CA ALA A 36 -9.83 -3.41 -12.75
C ALA A 36 -9.09 -2.92 -14.00
N ALA A 37 -7.98 -3.56 -14.36
CA ALA A 37 -7.27 -3.32 -15.59
C ALA A 37 -7.85 -4.22 -16.70
N GLY A 38 -8.54 -3.62 -17.67
CA GLY A 38 -9.13 -4.35 -18.78
C GLY A 38 -8.30 -4.22 -20.06
N PHE A 39 -7.95 -5.35 -20.67
CA PHE A 39 -7.20 -5.35 -21.93
C PHE A 39 -8.10 -5.25 -23.17
N GLY A 40 -9.40 -5.53 -23.04
CA GLY A 40 -10.27 -5.70 -24.20
C GLY A 40 -10.03 -7.02 -24.94
N ALA A 41 -10.39 -7.06 -26.22
CA ALA A 41 -10.20 -8.26 -27.06
C ALA A 41 -8.71 -8.44 -27.42
N TYR A 42 -8.26 -9.68 -27.40
CA TYR A 42 -6.94 -10.07 -27.88
C TYR A 42 -7.06 -10.76 -29.23
N ASP A 43 -6.39 -10.26 -30.22
CA ASP A 43 -6.45 -10.70 -31.64
C ASP A 43 -5.14 -11.35 -32.13
N GLY A 44 -4.23 -11.69 -31.22
CA GLY A 44 -2.91 -12.22 -31.52
C GLY A 44 -1.83 -11.16 -31.70
N MET A 45 -2.17 -9.88 -31.74
CA MET A 45 -1.22 -8.78 -31.76
C MET A 45 -0.85 -8.32 -30.33
N GLN A 46 0.19 -7.50 -30.22
CA GLN A 46 0.49 -6.88 -28.93
C GLN A 46 -0.65 -5.98 -28.48
N ASN A 47 -1.09 -6.16 -27.23
CA ASN A 47 -2.14 -5.34 -26.64
C ASN A 47 -1.60 -4.60 -25.41
N ASP A 48 -1.52 -3.28 -25.52
CA ASP A 48 -1.05 -2.35 -24.49
C ASP A 48 -2.22 -1.54 -23.89
N GLY A 49 -3.46 -1.99 -24.08
CA GLY A 49 -4.67 -1.23 -23.76
C GLY A 49 -5.01 -1.17 -22.27
N ALA A 50 -4.49 -2.08 -21.44
CA ALA A 50 -4.82 -2.06 -20.02
C ALA A 50 -4.08 -0.95 -19.29
N MET A 51 -4.85 -0.10 -18.63
CA MET A 51 -4.35 0.95 -17.75
C MET A 51 -5.31 1.14 -16.58
N THR A 52 -4.78 1.22 -15.36
CA THR A 52 -5.56 1.53 -14.16
C THR A 52 -4.69 2.26 -13.16
N THR A 53 -5.33 2.93 -12.19
CA THR A 53 -4.64 3.73 -11.18
C THR A 53 -4.98 3.23 -9.78
N ILE A 54 -3.99 3.27 -8.89
CA ILE A 54 -4.16 3.03 -7.47
C ILE A 54 -4.32 4.38 -6.78
N THR A 55 -5.33 4.50 -5.92
CA THR A 55 -5.52 5.66 -5.05
C THR A 55 -5.49 5.23 -3.60
N GLY A 56 -5.02 6.12 -2.73
CA GLY A 56 -4.94 5.86 -1.32
C GLY A 56 -4.53 7.10 -0.53
N ARG A 57 -4.45 6.95 0.76
CA ARG A 57 -4.07 8.03 1.69
C ARG A 57 -3.37 7.48 2.92
N CYS A 58 -2.62 8.35 3.59
CA CYS A 58 -2.10 8.09 4.92
C CYS A 58 -2.67 9.12 5.90
N THR A 59 -3.03 8.67 7.09
CA THR A 59 -3.47 9.49 8.20
C THR A 59 -2.46 9.37 9.33
N ASN A 60 -2.01 10.49 9.83
CA ASN A 60 -1.10 10.54 10.96
C ASN A 60 -1.82 11.15 12.19
N THR A 61 -1.64 10.53 13.35
CA THR A 61 -2.18 10.98 14.66
C THR A 61 -1.02 11.15 15.64
N PRO A 62 -0.08 12.08 15.42
CA PRO A 62 1.02 12.29 16.36
C PRO A 62 0.64 13.22 17.48
N PRO A 63 1.38 13.16 18.60
CA PRO A 63 1.53 14.32 19.47
C PRO A 63 2.10 15.49 18.67
N PRO A 64 1.72 16.76 18.99
CA PRO A 64 2.20 17.93 18.26
C PRO A 64 3.72 17.95 18.13
N GLY A 65 4.23 18.11 16.91
CA GLY A 65 5.65 18.31 16.61
C GLY A 65 6.48 17.06 16.27
N THR A 66 5.92 15.85 16.27
CA THR A 66 6.68 14.62 15.99
C THR A 66 5.91 13.69 15.05
N GLY A 67 5.98 13.94 13.76
CA GLY A 67 5.46 12.99 12.77
C GLY A 67 6.60 12.13 12.21
N PRO A 68 6.45 10.79 12.13
CA PRO A 68 7.44 9.98 11.42
C PRO A 68 7.41 10.32 9.93
N THR A 69 8.60 10.40 9.33
CA THR A 69 8.69 10.40 7.87
C THR A 69 8.48 8.97 7.40
N ILE A 70 7.36 8.73 6.72
CA ILE A 70 7.05 7.42 6.15
C ILE A 70 7.24 7.46 4.63
N PHE A 71 7.67 6.34 4.08
CA PHE A 71 7.84 6.14 2.65
C PHE A 71 6.98 4.95 2.22
N PRO A 72 5.66 5.15 2.05
CA PRO A 72 4.80 4.05 1.66
C PRO A 72 5.21 3.51 0.29
N VAL A 73 5.19 2.19 0.15
CA VAL A 73 5.58 1.50 -1.07
C VAL A 73 4.48 0.54 -1.48
N ILE A 74 4.15 0.53 -2.76
CA ILE A 74 3.15 -0.37 -3.33
C ILE A 74 3.82 -1.48 -4.12
N SER A 75 3.42 -2.71 -3.80
CA SER A 75 3.81 -3.92 -4.52
C SER A 75 2.59 -4.63 -5.11
N LEU A 76 2.81 -5.38 -6.20
CA LEU A 76 1.81 -6.22 -6.84
C LEU A 76 2.21 -7.69 -6.71
N SER A 77 1.24 -8.58 -6.48
CA SER A 77 1.47 -10.02 -6.46
C SER A 77 1.80 -10.57 -7.86
N PRO A 78 2.35 -11.79 -7.95
CA PRO A 78 2.58 -12.47 -9.24
C PRO A 78 1.29 -12.99 -9.89
N GLY A 79 0.14 -12.88 -9.22
CA GLY A 79 -1.11 -13.44 -9.69
C GLY A 79 -1.24 -14.95 -9.47
N LEU A 80 -2.25 -15.56 -10.09
CA LEU A 80 -2.57 -16.97 -9.92
C LEU A 80 -1.47 -17.91 -10.45
N ALA A 81 -0.70 -17.49 -11.45
CA ALA A 81 0.42 -18.26 -11.98
C ALA A 81 1.65 -18.30 -11.06
N ALA A 82 1.64 -17.56 -9.95
CA ALA A 82 2.75 -17.41 -9.01
C ALA A 82 4.09 -17.00 -9.68
N SER A 83 4.03 -16.31 -10.83
CA SER A 83 5.18 -15.87 -11.62
C SER A 83 5.04 -14.41 -12.07
N TYR A 84 6.15 -13.68 -12.04
CA TYR A 84 6.27 -12.35 -12.65
C TYR A 84 6.81 -12.38 -14.08
N ALA A 85 7.25 -13.56 -14.56
CA ALA A 85 7.93 -13.67 -15.85
C ALA A 85 7.44 -14.89 -16.68
N PRO A 86 6.31 -14.77 -17.32
CA PRO A 86 5.23 -13.79 -17.27
C PRO A 86 4.19 -14.10 -16.19
N ARG A 87 3.30 -13.13 -15.92
CA ARG A 87 2.00 -13.40 -15.30
C ARG A 87 1.08 -14.08 -16.32
N GLN A 88 0.05 -14.78 -15.84
CA GLN A 88 -0.91 -15.46 -16.70
C GLN A 88 -2.35 -15.22 -16.25
N MET A 89 -3.17 -14.76 -17.17
CA MET A 89 -4.62 -14.83 -17.05
C MET A 89 -5.11 -16.23 -17.46
N THR A 90 -6.23 -16.65 -16.90
CA THR A 90 -6.80 -17.97 -17.14
C THR A 90 -8.23 -17.91 -17.66
N SER A 91 -8.58 -18.83 -18.57
CA SER A 91 -9.95 -19.12 -18.98
C SER A 91 -10.11 -20.63 -19.04
N GLY A 92 -10.69 -21.24 -18.00
CA GLY A 92 -10.66 -22.68 -17.81
C GLY A 92 -9.22 -23.24 -17.80
N ALA A 93 -8.90 -24.15 -18.70
CA ALA A 93 -7.55 -24.69 -18.84
C ALA A 93 -6.62 -23.81 -19.68
N SER A 94 -7.15 -22.87 -20.43
CA SER A 94 -6.37 -21.98 -21.31
C SER A 94 -5.64 -20.91 -20.53
N ARG A 95 -4.47 -20.49 -21.04
CA ARG A 95 -3.61 -19.47 -20.44
C ARG A 95 -3.28 -18.39 -21.46
N LEU A 96 -3.19 -17.16 -20.98
CA LEU A 96 -2.76 -16.00 -21.77
C LEU A 96 -1.73 -15.21 -20.95
N ASN A 97 -0.52 -15.15 -21.46
CA ASN A 97 0.57 -14.42 -20.80
C ASN A 97 0.32 -12.91 -20.88
N TYR A 98 0.62 -12.23 -19.80
CA TYR A 98 0.60 -10.77 -19.73
C TYR A 98 1.60 -10.26 -18.69
N ASN A 99 1.77 -8.95 -18.61
CA ASN A 99 2.43 -8.36 -17.45
C ASN A 99 1.91 -6.97 -17.13
N LEU A 100 2.27 -6.51 -15.94
CA LEU A 100 1.96 -5.19 -15.40
C LEU A 100 3.26 -4.44 -15.13
N PHE A 101 3.30 -3.18 -15.50
CA PHE A 101 4.52 -2.37 -15.52
C PHE A 101 4.34 -1.06 -14.75
N THR A 102 5.47 -0.52 -14.30
CA THR A 102 5.53 0.71 -13.50
C THR A 102 5.39 1.98 -14.32
N THR A 103 5.63 1.91 -15.64
CA THR A 103 5.61 3.07 -16.54
C THR A 103 4.98 2.73 -17.90
N ALA A 104 4.57 3.76 -18.63
CA ALA A 104 4.03 3.62 -19.99
C ALA A 104 5.02 2.99 -20.99
N ALA A 105 6.32 3.09 -20.74
CA ALA A 105 7.35 2.42 -21.55
C ALA A 105 7.33 0.89 -21.43
N ARG A 106 6.71 0.35 -20.35
CA ARG A 106 6.56 -1.10 -20.10
C ARG A 106 7.88 -1.87 -20.14
N THR A 107 8.91 -1.31 -19.49
CA THR A 107 10.24 -1.92 -19.41
C THR A 107 10.51 -2.57 -18.05
N VAL A 108 9.87 -2.10 -16.98
CA VAL A 108 10.07 -2.58 -15.62
C VAL A 108 8.78 -3.18 -15.09
N VAL A 109 8.79 -4.48 -14.81
CA VAL A 109 7.65 -5.20 -14.25
C VAL A 109 7.37 -4.70 -12.84
N TRP A 110 6.12 -4.32 -12.57
CA TRP A 110 5.68 -3.99 -11.22
C TRP A 110 5.42 -5.27 -10.43
N GLY A 111 6.20 -5.50 -9.42
CA GLY A 111 6.13 -6.66 -8.54
C GLY A 111 6.39 -6.30 -7.08
N ASN A 112 7.11 -7.15 -6.39
CA ASN A 112 7.44 -6.99 -4.97
C ASN A 112 8.91 -6.60 -4.72
N GLY A 113 9.65 -6.25 -5.77
CA GLY A 113 11.07 -5.91 -5.69
C GLY A 113 12.01 -7.10 -5.75
N SER A 114 11.50 -8.33 -5.85
CA SER A 114 12.34 -9.52 -6.06
C SER A 114 12.64 -9.76 -7.54
N GLY A 115 13.77 -10.38 -7.82
CA GLY A 115 14.22 -10.66 -9.17
C GLY A 115 14.40 -9.38 -10.00
N SER A 116 13.78 -9.33 -11.18
CA SER A 116 13.80 -8.16 -12.07
C SER A 116 12.55 -7.27 -11.92
N THR A 117 11.84 -7.36 -10.80
CA THR A 117 10.64 -6.54 -10.55
C THR A 117 10.97 -5.34 -9.69
N ALA A 118 10.11 -4.30 -9.75
CA ALA A 118 10.20 -3.14 -8.90
C ALA A 118 8.89 -2.91 -8.12
N THR A 119 9.02 -2.27 -6.97
CA THR A 119 7.91 -1.64 -6.25
C THR A 119 7.80 -0.17 -6.66
N VAL A 120 6.67 0.47 -6.37
CA VAL A 120 6.47 1.90 -6.66
C VAL A 120 6.20 2.65 -5.36
N PRO A 121 6.96 3.73 -5.06
CA PRO A 121 6.69 4.55 -3.89
C PRO A 121 5.36 5.30 -4.05
N ALA A 122 4.54 5.29 -3.01
CA ALA A 122 3.34 6.12 -2.90
C ALA A 122 3.73 7.44 -2.20
N TYR A 123 4.21 8.42 -2.97
CA TYR A 123 4.61 9.71 -2.41
C TYR A 123 3.39 10.45 -1.82
N LEU A 124 3.62 11.09 -0.68
CA LEU A 124 2.68 12.00 -0.06
C LEU A 124 3.04 13.45 -0.44
N ALA A 125 2.03 14.31 -0.58
CA ALA A 125 2.22 15.71 -0.99
C ALA A 125 3.04 16.55 -0.01
N ALA A 126 3.14 16.12 1.26
CA ALA A 126 3.99 16.75 2.27
C ALA A 126 4.55 15.67 3.20
N PHE A 127 5.87 15.63 3.35
CA PHE A 127 6.56 14.69 4.24
C PHE A 127 6.47 15.05 5.73
N ALA A 128 5.96 16.23 6.06
CA ALA A 128 5.80 16.67 7.44
C ALA A 128 4.34 16.49 7.87
N LEU A 129 3.97 15.27 8.23
CA LEU A 129 2.71 15.03 8.94
C LEU A 129 2.83 15.55 10.38
N SER A 130 2.76 16.86 10.57
CA SER A 130 2.67 17.47 11.88
C SER A 130 1.20 17.64 12.27
N GLY A 131 0.78 16.96 13.32
CA GLY A 131 -0.61 16.97 13.78
C GLY A 131 -1.50 15.94 13.08
N ASN A 132 -2.80 15.95 13.38
CA ASN A 132 -3.78 15.07 12.74
C ASN A 132 -3.99 15.49 11.29
N GLN A 133 -3.34 14.80 10.37
CA GLN A 133 -3.42 15.07 8.93
C GLN A 133 -3.72 13.80 8.15
N THR A 134 -4.55 13.95 7.13
CA THR A 134 -4.76 12.91 6.12
C THR A 134 -4.26 13.43 4.78
N LEU A 135 -3.32 12.71 4.17
CA LEU A 135 -2.72 13.05 2.89
C LEU A 135 -3.00 11.95 1.87
N ALA A 136 -3.57 12.33 0.74
CA ALA A 136 -3.70 11.44 -0.40
C ALA A 136 -2.33 11.13 -1.02
N PHE A 137 -2.21 9.96 -1.66
CA PHE A 137 -1.05 9.65 -2.47
C PHE A 137 -0.98 10.63 -3.64
N ASN A 138 0.13 11.33 -3.76
CA ASN A 138 0.37 12.31 -4.81
C ASN A 138 1.49 11.82 -5.74
N ASN A 139 1.31 10.62 -6.29
CA ASN A 139 2.27 10.06 -7.22
C ASN A 139 1.57 9.70 -8.55
N PRO A 140 1.85 10.40 -9.66
CA PRO A 140 1.31 10.04 -10.96
C PRO A 140 1.79 8.67 -11.45
N ASN A 141 2.82 8.09 -10.82
CA ASN A 141 3.35 6.78 -11.15
C ASN A 141 2.58 5.60 -10.53
N LEU A 142 1.50 5.87 -9.77
CA LEU A 142 0.61 4.80 -9.28
C LEU A 142 -0.36 4.31 -10.37
N THR A 143 -0.07 4.62 -11.63
CA THR A 143 -0.74 4.05 -12.79
C THR A 143 -0.07 2.72 -13.15
N ILE A 144 -0.88 1.67 -13.22
CA ILE A 144 -0.48 0.34 -13.69
C ILE A 144 -0.64 0.30 -15.20
N TYR A 145 0.38 -0.12 -15.90
CA TYR A 145 0.37 -0.28 -17.36
C TYR A 145 0.44 -1.76 -17.72
N GLY A 146 -0.59 -2.30 -18.36
CA GLY A 146 -0.64 -3.69 -18.79
C GLY A 146 -0.13 -3.90 -20.21
N ARG A 147 0.39 -5.10 -20.48
CA ARG A 147 0.72 -5.58 -21.82
C ARG A 147 0.42 -7.07 -21.95
N ILE A 148 -0.25 -7.45 -23.04
CA ILE A 148 -0.29 -8.81 -23.54
C ILE A 148 0.71 -8.91 -24.71
N PRO A 149 1.74 -9.78 -24.65
CA PRO A 149 2.65 -10.00 -25.77
C PRO A 149 1.92 -10.56 -27.01
N PRO A 150 2.43 -10.30 -28.22
CA PRO A 150 1.85 -10.84 -29.43
C PRO A 150 2.13 -12.34 -29.60
N ASN A 151 1.52 -12.93 -30.64
CA ASN A 151 1.76 -14.30 -31.11
C ASN A 151 1.46 -15.39 -30.08
N GLN A 152 0.43 -15.18 -29.24
CA GLN A 152 -0.05 -16.22 -28.34
C GLN A 152 -1.28 -16.90 -28.94
N THR A 153 -1.27 -18.25 -28.93
CA THR A 153 -2.44 -19.03 -29.27
C THR A 153 -3.32 -19.16 -28.02
N ALA A 154 -4.45 -18.47 -28.02
CA ALA A 154 -5.40 -18.50 -26.93
C ALA A 154 -6.75 -18.99 -27.42
N ALA A 155 -7.41 -19.87 -26.66
CA ALA A 155 -8.78 -20.28 -26.96
C ALA A 155 -9.73 -19.09 -26.75
N THR A 156 -10.87 -19.11 -27.44
CA THR A 156 -11.92 -18.11 -27.19
C THR A 156 -12.43 -18.24 -25.76
N GLY A 157 -12.54 -17.10 -25.05
CA GLY A 157 -13.04 -17.08 -23.68
C GLY A 157 -12.72 -15.78 -22.95
N LEU A 158 -13.26 -15.66 -21.73
CA LEU A 158 -12.97 -14.56 -20.82
C LEU A 158 -11.74 -14.94 -19.98
N TYR A 159 -10.67 -14.22 -20.14
CA TYR A 159 -9.42 -14.42 -19.40
C TYR A 159 -9.36 -13.45 -18.22
N ALA A 160 -9.04 -13.97 -17.05
CA ALA A 160 -8.90 -13.19 -15.83
C ALA A 160 -7.71 -13.66 -14.98
N ASP A 161 -7.18 -12.75 -14.19
CA ASP A 161 -6.23 -13.00 -13.11
C ASP A 161 -6.59 -12.13 -11.90
N THR A 162 -6.13 -12.54 -10.72
CA THR A 162 -6.31 -11.78 -9.49
C THR A 162 -4.97 -11.30 -8.98
N ILE A 163 -4.81 -9.98 -8.90
CA ILE A 163 -3.61 -9.32 -8.40
C ILE A 163 -3.89 -8.71 -7.03
N THR A 164 -3.11 -9.12 -6.04
CA THR A 164 -3.11 -8.48 -4.73
C THR A 164 -2.21 -7.25 -4.78
N VAL A 165 -2.76 -6.10 -4.37
CA VAL A 165 -2.01 -4.86 -4.17
C VAL A 165 -1.67 -4.76 -2.69
N THR A 166 -0.39 -4.65 -2.37
CA THR A 166 0.10 -4.54 -0.99
C THR A 166 0.74 -3.18 -0.79
N LEU A 167 0.31 -2.49 0.27
CA LEU A 167 0.89 -1.24 0.75
C LEU A 167 1.73 -1.56 1.99
N THR A 168 2.99 -1.13 1.97
CA THR A 168 3.93 -1.24 3.11
C THR A 168 4.40 0.15 3.51
N PHE A 169 4.41 0.47 4.83
CA PHE A 169 4.79 1.77 5.39
C PHE A 169 5.34 1.65 6.81
#